data_a7e4c4f0083b7d7f8d2975b9843b352d
#
_entry.id   a7e4c4f0083b7d7f8d2975b9843b352d
#
_cell.length_a   1.000
_cell.length_b   1.000
_cell.length_c   1.000
_cell.angle_alpha   90.00
_cell.angle_beta   90.00
_cell.angle_gamma   90.00
#
_symmetry.space_group_name_H-M   'P 1'
#
loop_
_entity.id
_entity.type
_entity.pdbx_description
1 polymer ?
#
loop_
_entity_poly.entity_id
_entity_poly.type
_entity_poly.pdbx_seq_one_letter_code
_entity_poly.pdbx_strand_id
1 'polypeptide(L)'
;VDDIGQGNPPSEPEVLDRLAQEFVAHGYSIRAAMKWIALSDPFGRSSKIPPNNFAADSPESGTLALFSRYYTRQMEVDEVYDSLLIAARMRKTDNANQAAAPGILAQTRGDWASQFSRKMGTDDGAEESTFDGSMRQSLIMMNGDLMKRATSPDHAGLLQSVIKSPLKCEEKVEHLFLAALSRKPMKKELDAARSIASANRGDEATTLQ
;
A
#
# COMPACT_ATOMS: atom_id res chain seq x y z
N VAL A 1 -1.88 -18.77 3.88
CA VAL A 1 -1.88 -20.21 4.10
C VAL A 1 -3.33 -20.63 4.32
N ASP A 2 -3.93 -21.18 3.28
CA ASP A 2 -5.27 -21.70 3.33
C ASP A 2 -5.19 -23.17 3.69
N ASP A 3 -6.22 -23.70 4.34
CA ASP A 3 -6.36 -25.13 4.67
C ASP A 3 -5.23 -25.73 5.53
N ILE A 4 -5.10 -25.25 6.77
CA ILE A 4 -4.28 -25.95 7.76
C ILE A 4 -4.86 -27.34 7.99
N GLY A 5 -4.08 -28.38 7.72
CA GLY A 5 -4.51 -29.75 7.82
C GLY A 5 -3.37 -30.76 7.78
N GLN A 6 -3.71 -32.04 7.65
CA GLN A 6 -2.72 -33.11 7.66
C GLN A 6 -1.68 -32.99 6.52
N GLY A 7 -2.09 -32.45 5.35
CA GLY A 7 -1.22 -32.20 4.20
C GLY A 7 -0.50 -30.84 4.24
N ASN A 8 -0.91 -29.94 5.13
CA ASN A 8 -0.36 -28.59 5.29
C ASN A 8 -0.35 -28.20 6.77
N PRO A 9 0.56 -28.77 7.57
CA PRO A 9 0.65 -28.48 9.00
C PRO A 9 1.12 -27.04 9.24
N PRO A 10 0.73 -26.42 10.37
CA PRO A 10 1.23 -25.11 10.75
C PRO A 10 2.75 -25.15 10.98
N SER A 11 3.45 -24.08 10.58
CA SER A 11 4.90 -23.95 10.76
C SER A 11 5.30 -23.94 12.24
N GLU A 12 4.46 -23.32 13.09
CA GLU A 12 4.69 -23.15 14.53
C GLU A 12 3.42 -23.57 15.30
N PRO A 13 3.19 -24.89 15.48
CA PRO A 13 1.95 -25.39 16.09
C PRO A 13 1.76 -24.91 17.54
N GLU A 14 2.83 -24.83 18.32
CA GLU A 14 2.77 -24.38 19.72
C GLU A 14 2.32 -22.90 19.82
N VAL A 15 2.77 -22.06 18.91
CA VAL A 15 2.37 -20.65 18.84
C VAL A 15 0.89 -20.54 18.45
N LEU A 16 0.44 -21.34 17.49
CA LEU A 16 -0.96 -21.39 17.07
C LEU A 16 -1.87 -21.84 18.21
N ASP A 17 -1.50 -22.91 18.93
CA ASP A 17 -2.26 -23.42 20.08
C ASP A 17 -2.33 -22.39 21.20
N ARG A 18 -1.23 -21.70 21.49
CA ARG A 18 -1.21 -20.64 22.49
C ARG A 18 -2.11 -19.47 22.10
N LEU A 19 -2.04 -19.02 20.85
CA LEU A 19 -2.94 -17.97 20.35
C LEU A 19 -4.41 -18.39 20.44
N ALA A 20 -4.73 -19.64 20.10
CA ALA A 20 -6.09 -20.16 20.20
C ALA A 20 -6.60 -20.15 21.64
N GLN A 21 -5.79 -20.62 22.60
CA GLN A 21 -6.14 -20.60 24.04
C GLN A 21 -6.38 -19.19 24.54
N GLU A 22 -5.48 -18.24 24.23
CA GLU A 22 -5.64 -16.84 24.63
C GLU A 22 -6.86 -16.21 23.97
N PHE A 23 -7.15 -16.55 22.70
CA PHE A 23 -8.32 -16.04 22.00
C PHE A 23 -9.62 -16.47 22.67
N VAL A 24 -9.72 -17.73 23.09
CA VAL A 24 -10.86 -18.24 23.87
C VAL A 24 -10.93 -17.56 25.23
N ALA A 25 -9.80 -17.46 25.95
CA ALA A 25 -9.75 -16.85 27.30
C ALA A 25 -10.16 -15.36 27.29
N HIS A 26 -9.95 -14.68 26.18
CA HIS A 26 -10.36 -13.26 25.98
C HIS A 26 -11.71 -13.11 25.28
N GLY A 27 -12.57 -14.11 25.31
CA GLY A 27 -13.93 -14.06 24.79
C GLY A 27 -14.00 -13.86 23.28
N TYR A 28 -13.10 -14.48 22.52
CA TYR A 28 -13.03 -14.41 21.05
C TYR A 28 -12.83 -12.99 20.49
N SER A 29 -12.10 -12.15 21.22
CA SER A 29 -11.85 -10.77 20.81
C SER A 29 -10.86 -10.68 19.66
N ILE A 30 -11.35 -10.45 18.44
CA ILE A 30 -10.54 -10.23 17.24
C ILE A 30 -9.57 -9.05 17.44
N ARG A 31 -10.03 -7.97 18.10
CA ARG A 31 -9.18 -6.80 18.39
C ARG A 31 -7.99 -7.18 19.29
N ALA A 32 -8.19 -8.03 20.28
CA ALA A 32 -7.12 -8.51 21.14
C ALA A 32 -6.10 -9.35 20.34
N ALA A 33 -6.59 -10.28 19.51
CA ALA A 33 -5.74 -11.10 18.66
C ALA A 33 -4.90 -10.26 17.68
N MET A 34 -5.51 -9.30 17.00
CA MET A 34 -4.79 -8.36 16.12
C MET A 34 -3.71 -7.58 16.88
N LYS A 35 -4.01 -7.14 18.11
CA LYS A 35 -3.05 -6.42 18.95
C LYS A 35 -1.86 -7.30 19.34
N TRP A 36 -2.08 -8.56 19.72
CA TRP A 36 -0.98 -9.47 20.06
C TRP A 36 -0.07 -9.72 18.87
N ILE A 37 -0.64 -9.95 17.68
CA ILE A 37 0.14 -10.14 16.47
C ILE A 37 0.93 -8.86 16.12
N ALA A 38 0.27 -7.70 16.10
CA ALA A 38 0.91 -6.44 15.73
C ALA A 38 2.00 -5.98 16.71
N LEU A 39 1.93 -6.38 17.98
CA LEU A 39 2.95 -6.08 18.99
C LEU A 39 4.00 -7.18 19.15
N SER A 40 3.92 -8.26 18.38
CA SER A 40 4.91 -9.34 18.44
C SER A 40 6.22 -8.92 17.76
N ASP A 41 7.33 -9.47 18.25
CA ASP A 41 8.65 -9.22 17.67
C ASP A 41 8.74 -9.55 16.17
N PRO A 42 8.20 -10.69 15.68
CA PRO A 42 8.20 -11.00 14.26
C PRO A 42 7.55 -9.92 13.38
N PHE A 43 6.42 -9.35 13.84
CA PHE A 43 5.72 -8.30 13.11
C PHE A 43 6.50 -6.99 13.05
N GLY A 44 7.25 -6.67 14.12
CA GLY A 44 8.08 -5.45 14.20
C GLY A 44 9.42 -5.54 13.48
N ARG A 45 9.78 -6.70 12.91
CA ARG A 45 11.07 -6.88 12.24
C ARG A 45 11.15 -6.15 10.90
N SER A 46 12.39 -5.79 10.51
CA SER A 46 12.65 -5.26 9.17
C SER A 46 12.41 -6.33 8.09
N SER A 47 11.95 -5.90 6.92
CA SER A 47 11.87 -6.77 5.74
C SER A 47 13.22 -7.02 5.05
N LYS A 48 14.30 -6.35 5.51
CA LYS A 48 15.64 -6.55 4.94
C LYS A 48 16.13 -7.95 5.22
N ILE A 49 16.63 -8.60 4.19
CA ILE A 49 17.19 -9.95 4.26
C ILE A 49 18.61 -9.84 4.81
N PRO A 50 18.93 -10.47 5.96
CA PRO A 50 20.31 -10.56 6.42
C PRO A 50 21.13 -11.39 5.45
N PRO A 51 22.35 -10.99 5.07
CA PRO A 51 23.15 -11.69 4.05
C PRO A 51 23.37 -13.20 4.33
N ASN A 52 23.38 -13.58 5.60
CA ASN A 52 23.68 -14.95 6.02
C ASN A 52 22.44 -15.85 6.17
N ASN A 53 21.22 -15.33 6.07
CA ASN A 53 20.00 -16.09 6.33
C ASN A 53 19.07 -16.26 5.12
N PHE A 54 19.45 -15.75 3.96
CA PHE A 54 18.60 -15.85 2.77
C PHE A 54 18.20 -17.27 2.41
N ALA A 55 19.16 -18.19 2.43
CA ALA A 55 18.91 -19.60 2.07
C ALA A 55 18.11 -20.37 3.12
N ALA A 56 18.18 -19.94 4.40
CA ALA A 56 17.53 -20.64 5.50
C ALA A 56 16.09 -20.15 5.77
N ASP A 57 15.78 -18.90 5.42
CA ASP A 57 14.49 -18.26 5.69
C ASP A 57 13.94 -17.58 4.42
N SER A 58 13.59 -18.38 3.45
CA SER A 58 13.03 -17.95 2.15
C SER A 58 11.75 -18.75 1.87
N PRO A 59 10.62 -18.44 2.51
CA PRO A 59 9.35 -19.12 2.24
C PRO A 59 8.95 -19.08 0.77
N GLU A 60 9.37 -18.02 0.05
CA GLU A 60 9.19 -17.86 -1.39
C GLU A 60 9.86 -18.99 -2.21
N SER A 61 10.90 -19.61 -1.62
CA SER A 61 11.62 -20.75 -2.21
C SER A 61 11.18 -22.10 -1.64
N GLY A 62 10.07 -22.13 -0.87
CA GLY A 62 9.49 -23.34 -0.28
C GLY A 62 10.14 -23.78 1.03
N THR A 63 10.97 -22.96 1.67
CA THR A 63 11.47 -23.23 3.03
C THR A 63 10.45 -22.85 4.09
N LEU A 64 10.53 -23.47 5.27
CA LEU A 64 9.70 -23.07 6.41
C LEU A 64 9.97 -21.61 6.80
N ALA A 65 8.90 -20.88 7.12
CA ALA A 65 9.00 -19.53 7.62
C ALA A 65 9.58 -19.51 9.03
N LEU A 66 10.77 -18.96 9.22
CA LEU A 66 11.41 -18.82 10.53
C LEU A 66 11.10 -17.49 11.20
N PHE A 67 10.37 -16.60 10.54
CA PHE A 67 10.01 -15.27 11.04
C PHE A 67 11.23 -14.44 11.49
N SER A 68 12.39 -14.65 10.87
CA SER A 68 13.61 -13.90 11.16
C SER A 68 13.55 -12.46 10.63
N ARG A 69 12.66 -12.21 9.68
CA ARG A 69 12.35 -10.93 9.07
C ARG A 69 10.85 -10.76 8.88
N TYR A 70 10.39 -9.56 8.56
CA TYR A 70 9.03 -9.35 8.05
C TYR A 70 8.97 -9.80 6.58
N TYR A 71 8.06 -10.73 6.26
CA TYR A 71 7.85 -11.15 4.87
C TYR A 71 6.93 -10.14 4.19
N THR A 72 7.45 -9.51 3.14
CA THR A 72 6.64 -8.60 2.31
C THR A 72 5.71 -9.42 1.44
N ARG A 73 4.48 -8.95 1.30
CA ARG A 73 3.51 -9.47 0.34
C ARG A 73 3.11 -8.39 -0.64
N GLN A 74 2.62 -8.78 -1.77
CA GLN A 74 2.01 -7.86 -2.71
C GLN A 74 0.71 -7.32 -2.11
N MET A 75 0.42 -6.06 -2.40
CA MET A 75 -0.84 -5.44 -1.99
C MET A 75 -1.98 -5.94 -2.87
N GLU A 76 -3.13 -6.13 -2.28
CA GLU A 76 -4.36 -6.34 -3.04
C GLU A 76 -4.77 -5.04 -3.73
N VAL A 77 -5.53 -5.17 -4.81
CA VAL A 77 -5.99 -4.02 -5.61
C VAL A 77 -6.78 -3.03 -4.75
N ASP A 78 -7.60 -3.52 -3.84
CA ASP A 78 -8.36 -2.72 -2.90
C ASP A 78 -7.48 -1.97 -1.89
N GLU A 79 -6.40 -2.61 -1.43
CA GLU A 79 -5.41 -1.97 -0.54
C GLU A 79 -4.66 -0.84 -1.25
N VAL A 80 -4.32 -1.04 -2.54
CA VAL A 80 -3.70 0.00 -3.36
C VAL A 80 -4.65 1.19 -3.53
N TYR A 81 -5.92 0.91 -3.83
CA TYR A 81 -6.95 1.95 -3.96
C TYR A 81 -7.08 2.79 -2.68
N ASP A 82 -7.29 2.15 -1.54
CA ASP A 82 -7.44 2.82 -0.26
C ASP A 82 -6.17 3.59 0.14
N SER A 83 -4.98 3.02 -0.13
CA SER A 83 -3.70 3.67 0.14
C SER A 83 -3.53 4.95 -0.68
N LEU A 84 -3.91 4.93 -1.97
CA LEU A 84 -3.88 6.12 -2.82
C LEU A 84 -4.83 7.21 -2.33
N LEU A 85 -6.05 6.84 -1.93
CA LEU A 85 -7.01 7.80 -1.36
C LEU A 85 -6.48 8.45 -0.08
N ILE A 86 -5.86 7.65 0.80
CA ILE A 86 -5.27 8.13 2.05
C ILE A 86 -4.07 9.03 1.77
N ALA A 87 -3.14 8.58 0.92
CA ALA A 87 -1.94 9.33 0.56
C ALA A 87 -2.26 10.69 -0.07
N ALA A 88 -3.22 10.72 -1.00
CA ALA A 88 -3.66 11.95 -1.65
C ALA A 88 -4.64 12.79 -0.80
N ARG A 89 -5.08 12.30 0.36
CA ARG A 89 -6.12 12.92 1.20
C ARG A 89 -7.44 13.18 0.44
N MET A 90 -7.79 12.30 -0.49
CA MET A 90 -9.00 12.47 -1.32
C MET A 90 -10.30 12.24 -0.56
N ARG A 91 -10.28 11.52 0.57
CA ARG A 91 -11.46 11.30 1.44
C ARG A 91 -11.95 12.55 2.18
N LYS A 92 -11.13 13.59 2.24
CA LYS A 92 -11.46 14.89 2.85
C LYS A 92 -11.64 15.96 1.79
N THR A 93 -12.27 15.66 0.67
CA THR A 93 -12.79 16.71 -0.18
C THR A 93 -13.98 17.31 0.53
N ASP A 94 -13.71 18.42 1.16
CA ASP A 94 -14.58 19.24 1.97
C ASP A 94 -15.63 20.00 1.13
N ASN A 95 -16.30 19.32 0.27
CA ASN A 95 -17.61 19.79 -0.18
C ASN A 95 -18.65 19.03 0.63
N ALA A 96 -18.94 19.57 1.81
CA ALA A 96 -20.04 19.11 2.67
C ALA A 96 -21.40 19.04 1.93
N ASN A 97 -21.49 19.60 0.72
CA ASN A 97 -22.62 19.52 -0.19
C ASN A 97 -22.46 18.47 -1.31
N GLN A 98 -21.31 17.82 -1.42
CA GLN A 98 -21.04 16.66 -2.26
C GLN A 98 -20.33 15.58 -1.44
N ALA A 99 -20.91 15.23 -0.30
CA ALA A 99 -20.69 13.91 0.26
C ALA A 99 -21.11 12.95 -0.87
N ALA A 100 -20.12 12.47 -1.64
CA ALA A 100 -20.37 11.47 -2.66
C ALA A 100 -21.14 10.38 -1.94
N ALA A 101 -22.39 10.15 -2.37
CA ALA A 101 -23.24 9.15 -1.76
C ALA A 101 -22.39 7.87 -1.63
N PRO A 102 -22.47 7.11 -0.54
CA PRO A 102 -21.64 5.92 -0.33
C PRO A 102 -21.58 5.00 -1.55
N GLY A 103 -22.62 5.00 -2.38
CA GLY A 103 -22.70 4.29 -3.65
C GLY A 103 -21.71 4.76 -4.74
N ILE A 104 -21.39 6.04 -4.83
CA ILE A 104 -20.46 6.56 -5.85
C ILE A 104 -19.02 6.11 -5.53
N LEU A 105 -18.62 6.14 -4.25
CA LEU A 105 -17.31 5.65 -3.85
C LEU A 105 -17.18 4.14 -4.04
N ALA A 106 -18.23 3.38 -3.75
CA ALA A 106 -18.25 1.94 -3.97
C ALA A 106 -18.19 1.60 -5.47
N GLN A 107 -18.90 2.34 -6.32
CA GLN A 107 -18.85 2.17 -7.77
C GLN A 107 -17.46 2.49 -8.32
N THR A 108 -16.85 3.61 -7.90
CA THR A 108 -15.50 4.00 -8.32
C THR A 108 -14.46 2.97 -7.90
N ARG A 109 -14.61 2.36 -6.71
CA ARG A 109 -13.76 1.27 -6.25
C ARG A 109 -13.94 0.01 -7.10
N GLY A 110 -15.20 -0.36 -7.40
CA GLY A 110 -15.51 -1.48 -8.26
C GLY A 110 -14.96 -1.31 -9.68
N ASP A 111 -15.08 -0.11 -10.25
CA ASP A 111 -14.52 0.22 -11.55
C ASP A 111 -12.99 0.13 -11.56
N TRP A 112 -12.34 0.63 -10.51
CA TRP A 112 -10.89 0.50 -10.33
C TRP A 112 -10.48 -0.97 -10.23
N ALA A 113 -11.08 -1.75 -9.33
CA ALA A 113 -10.80 -3.17 -9.14
C ALA A 113 -10.98 -3.95 -10.44
N SER A 114 -12.05 -3.67 -11.20
CA SER A 114 -12.32 -4.33 -12.48
C SER A 114 -11.26 -4.03 -13.55
N GLN A 115 -10.65 -2.85 -13.54
CA GLN A 115 -9.56 -2.50 -14.45
C GLN A 115 -8.29 -3.30 -14.18
N PHE A 116 -8.02 -3.63 -12.91
CA PHE A 116 -6.87 -4.44 -12.51
C PHE A 116 -7.13 -5.94 -12.64
N SER A 117 -8.33 -6.40 -12.29
CA SER A 117 -8.70 -7.82 -12.24
C SER A 117 -9.09 -8.40 -13.59
N ARG A 118 -9.15 -7.60 -14.66
CA ARG A 118 -9.60 -8.09 -15.96
C ARG A 118 -8.56 -9.04 -16.55
N LYS A 119 -8.75 -10.34 -16.28
CA LYS A 119 -7.98 -11.44 -16.85
C LYS A 119 -8.01 -11.37 -18.37
N MET A 120 -6.85 -11.46 -19.00
CA MET A 120 -6.75 -11.89 -20.39
C MET A 120 -6.94 -13.41 -20.42
N GLY A 121 -8.19 -13.86 -20.58
CA GLY A 121 -8.53 -15.12 -21.25
C GLY A 121 -7.89 -16.41 -20.77
N THR A 122 -7.74 -16.66 -19.46
CA THR A 122 -7.51 -18.00 -18.94
C THR A 122 -8.55 -18.32 -17.89
N ASP A 123 -9.25 -19.42 -18.14
CA ASP A 123 -10.43 -19.93 -17.45
C ASP A 123 -10.06 -20.72 -16.18
N ASP A 124 -9.16 -20.21 -15.37
CA ASP A 124 -8.83 -20.86 -14.10
C ASP A 124 -9.10 -19.92 -12.93
N GLY A 125 -10.03 -20.37 -12.10
CA GLY A 125 -10.69 -19.71 -10.98
C GLY A 125 -9.83 -19.15 -9.83
N ALA A 126 -8.62 -18.73 -10.07
CA ALA A 126 -7.85 -17.96 -9.09
C ALA A 126 -8.12 -16.47 -9.30
N GLU A 127 -8.79 -15.86 -8.34
CA GLU A 127 -8.96 -14.43 -8.22
C GLU A 127 -7.60 -13.81 -7.86
N GLU A 128 -6.76 -13.53 -8.86
CA GLU A 128 -5.59 -12.71 -8.64
C GLU A 128 -6.02 -11.26 -8.48
N SER A 129 -6.36 -10.90 -7.26
CA SER A 129 -6.65 -9.53 -6.85
C SER A 129 -5.41 -8.76 -6.42
N THR A 130 -4.21 -9.31 -6.63
CA THR A 130 -2.95 -8.72 -6.18
C THR A 130 -2.36 -7.75 -7.19
N PHE A 131 -1.68 -6.71 -6.69
CA PHE A 131 -0.91 -5.78 -7.50
C PHE A 131 0.46 -6.39 -7.81
N ASP A 132 0.61 -7.00 -8.98
CA ASP A 132 1.83 -7.69 -9.42
C ASP A 132 2.79 -6.81 -10.25
N GLY A 133 2.42 -5.56 -10.50
CA GLY A 133 3.23 -4.62 -11.29
C GLY A 133 3.25 -4.94 -12.79
N SER A 134 2.24 -5.64 -13.30
CA SER A 134 2.11 -5.91 -14.74
C SER A 134 2.15 -4.61 -15.55
N MET A 135 2.51 -4.72 -16.84
CA MET A 135 2.54 -3.55 -17.74
C MET A 135 1.21 -2.82 -17.76
N ARG A 136 0.10 -3.55 -17.73
CA ARG A 136 -1.24 -2.97 -17.68
C ARG A 136 -1.47 -2.20 -16.40
N GLN A 137 -1.15 -2.79 -15.25
CA GLN A 137 -1.27 -2.11 -13.95
C GLN A 137 -0.38 -0.86 -13.90
N SER A 138 0.84 -0.93 -14.42
CA SER A 138 1.73 0.22 -14.55
C SER A 138 1.13 1.33 -15.40
N LEU A 139 0.52 1.01 -16.53
CA LEU A 139 -0.16 2.00 -17.38
C LEU A 139 -1.38 2.63 -16.69
N ILE A 140 -2.15 1.85 -15.94
CA ILE A 140 -3.27 2.36 -15.14
C ILE A 140 -2.76 3.29 -14.03
N MET A 141 -1.66 2.92 -13.35
CA MET A 141 -1.03 3.78 -12.36
C MET A 141 -0.46 5.07 -12.94
N MET A 142 -0.02 5.08 -14.19
CA MET A 142 0.50 6.28 -14.85
C MET A 142 -0.60 7.18 -15.43
N ASN A 143 -1.68 6.62 -15.96
CA ASN A 143 -2.64 7.33 -16.79
C ASN A 143 -4.10 7.20 -16.33
N GLY A 144 -4.39 6.40 -15.31
CA GLY A 144 -5.74 6.14 -14.84
C GLY A 144 -6.39 7.39 -14.23
N ASP A 145 -7.72 7.46 -14.29
CA ASP A 145 -8.48 8.61 -13.79
C ASP A 145 -8.29 8.83 -12.29
N LEU A 146 -8.13 7.76 -11.50
CA LEU A 146 -7.82 7.88 -10.09
C LEU A 146 -6.48 8.59 -9.88
N MET A 147 -5.45 8.22 -10.64
CA MET A 147 -4.12 8.83 -10.53
C MET A 147 -4.13 10.28 -10.99
N LYS A 148 -4.81 10.61 -12.09
CA LYS A 148 -5.00 11.99 -12.53
C LYS A 148 -5.66 12.85 -11.45
N ARG A 149 -6.67 12.30 -10.76
CA ARG A 149 -7.32 12.99 -9.64
C ARG A 149 -6.42 13.09 -8.41
N ALA A 150 -5.67 12.03 -8.10
CA ALA A 150 -4.75 12.00 -6.97
C ALA A 150 -3.56 12.95 -7.13
N THR A 151 -3.18 13.28 -8.36
CA THR A 151 -2.10 14.22 -8.69
C THR A 151 -2.61 15.61 -9.08
N SER A 152 -3.93 15.85 -9.10
CA SER A 152 -4.51 17.15 -9.41
C SER A 152 -4.62 18.02 -8.15
N PRO A 153 -4.15 19.28 -8.18
CA PRO A 153 -4.34 20.21 -7.07
C PRO A 153 -5.80 20.48 -6.72
N ASP A 154 -6.72 20.29 -7.68
CA ASP A 154 -8.15 20.53 -7.48
C ASP A 154 -8.84 19.42 -6.70
N HIS A 155 -8.28 18.21 -6.72
CA HIS A 155 -8.90 17.01 -6.16
C HIS A 155 -8.08 16.38 -5.04
N ALA A 156 -6.77 16.59 -5.00
CA ALA A 156 -5.86 16.03 -4.00
C ALA A 156 -5.63 17.02 -2.86
N GLY A 157 -6.26 16.79 -1.73
CA GLY A 157 -6.13 17.66 -0.55
C GLY A 157 -4.71 17.75 -0.02
N LEU A 158 -3.90 16.68 -0.15
CA LEU A 158 -2.48 16.73 0.19
C LEU A 158 -1.73 17.69 -0.72
N LEU A 159 -1.82 17.53 -2.02
CA LEU A 159 -1.09 18.35 -2.99
C LEU A 159 -1.46 19.82 -2.82
N GLN A 160 -2.76 20.13 -2.68
CA GLN A 160 -3.23 21.47 -2.43
C GLN A 160 -2.65 22.07 -1.14
N SER A 161 -2.59 21.28 -0.06
CA SER A 161 -2.02 21.74 1.23
C SER A 161 -0.52 21.99 1.14
N VAL A 162 0.21 21.16 0.38
CA VAL A 162 1.65 21.30 0.19
C VAL A 162 1.98 22.50 -0.70
N ILE A 163 1.25 22.72 -1.78
CA ILE A 163 1.42 23.90 -2.65
C ILE A 163 1.23 25.19 -1.85
N LYS A 164 0.17 25.29 -1.04
CA LYS A 164 -0.15 26.46 -0.22
C LYS A 164 0.76 26.65 1.00
N SER A 165 1.58 25.65 1.32
CA SER A 165 2.46 25.73 2.49
C SER A 165 3.64 26.70 2.26
N PRO A 166 4.18 27.32 3.32
CA PRO A 166 5.35 28.20 3.21
C PRO A 166 6.69 27.43 3.09
N LEU A 167 6.64 26.11 2.90
CA LEU A 167 7.81 25.25 2.80
C LEU A 167 8.61 25.55 1.53
N LYS A 168 9.92 25.31 1.58
CA LYS A 168 10.78 25.37 0.37
C LYS A 168 10.46 24.20 -0.56
N CYS A 169 10.78 24.33 -1.83
CA CYS A 169 10.48 23.30 -2.84
C CYS A 169 10.99 21.91 -2.44
N GLU A 170 12.20 21.81 -1.90
CA GLU A 170 12.77 20.52 -1.46
C GLU A 170 12.00 19.92 -0.27
N GLU A 171 11.56 20.73 0.66
CA GLU A 171 10.77 20.30 1.82
C GLU A 171 9.36 19.84 1.36
N LYS A 172 8.79 20.50 0.35
CA LYS A 172 7.54 20.08 -0.29
C LYS A 172 7.68 18.71 -0.93
N VAL A 173 8.76 18.50 -1.69
CA VAL A 173 9.06 17.20 -2.31
C VAL A 173 9.26 16.12 -1.22
N GLU A 174 10.02 16.41 -0.16
CA GLU A 174 10.19 15.48 0.94
C GLU A 174 8.84 15.11 1.58
N HIS A 175 7.96 16.09 1.78
CA HIS A 175 6.65 15.84 2.35
C HIS A 175 5.78 14.94 1.47
N LEU A 176 5.81 15.12 0.15
CA LEU A 176 5.10 14.25 -0.80
C LEU A 176 5.66 12.83 -0.80
N PHE A 177 7.00 12.67 -0.77
CA PHE A 177 7.63 11.36 -0.69
C PHE A 177 7.28 10.61 0.60
N LEU A 178 7.26 11.31 1.73
CA LEU A 178 6.85 10.73 3.01
C LEU A 178 5.38 10.29 3.00
N ALA A 179 4.51 11.08 2.40
CA ALA A 179 3.08 10.76 2.34
C ALA A 179 2.76 9.59 1.40
N ALA A 180 3.42 9.53 0.23
CA ALA A 180 3.14 8.53 -0.79
C ALA A 180 3.95 7.24 -0.62
N LEU A 181 5.20 7.35 -0.19
CA LEU A 181 6.17 6.25 -0.18
C LEU A 181 6.71 5.93 1.22
N SER A 182 6.29 6.66 2.26
CA SER A 182 6.75 6.49 3.66
C SER A 182 8.28 6.54 3.81
N ARG A 183 8.98 7.21 2.90
CA ARG A 183 10.43 7.42 2.92
C ARG A 183 10.82 8.79 2.41
N LYS A 184 12.01 9.25 2.77
CA LYS A 184 12.58 10.46 2.18
C LYS A 184 13.06 10.23 0.74
N PRO A 185 13.06 11.27 -0.10
CA PRO A 185 13.60 11.19 -1.46
C PRO A 185 15.13 10.94 -1.43
N MET A 186 15.59 10.16 -2.37
CA MET A 186 17.03 10.00 -2.61
C MET A 186 17.61 11.23 -3.33
N LYS A 187 18.92 11.39 -3.29
CA LYS A 187 19.60 12.52 -3.95
C LYS A 187 19.23 12.65 -5.44
N LYS A 188 19.19 11.52 -6.17
CA LYS A 188 18.80 11.51 -7.59
C LYS A 188 17.37 11.98 -7.83
N GLU A 189 16.45 11.66 -6.92
CA GLU A 189 15.04 12.07 -7.01
C GLU A 189 14.89 13.56 -6.72
N LEU A 190 15.64 14.10 -5.75
CA LEU A 190 15.68 15.54 -5.50
C LEU A 190 16.29 16.32 -6.66
N ASP A 191 17.35 15.81 -7.26
CA ASP A 191 17.98 16.45 -8.43
C ASP A 191 17.03 16.44 -9.64
N ALA A 192 16.26 15.36 -9.83
CA ALA A 192 15.21 15.30 -10.84
C ALA A 192 14.10 16.34 -10.58
N ALA A 193 13.62 16.43 -9.34
CA ALA A 193 12.62 17.43 -8.96
C ALA A 193 13.10 18.86 -9.19
N ARG A 194 14.36 19.17 -8.87
CA ARG A 194 14.98 20.50 -9.16
C ARG A 194 15.01 20.78 -10.66
N SER A 195 15.36 19.79 -11.46
CA SER A 195 15.39 19.93 -12.92
C SER A 195 14.01 20.23 -13.49
N ILE A 196 12.96 19.55 -13.01
CA ILE A 196 11.58 19.77 -13.39
C ILE A 196 11.14 21.20 -12.96
N ALA A 197 11.44 21.61 -11.71
CA ALA A 197 11.13 22.93 -11.20
C ALA A 197 11.76 24.04 -12.06
N SER A 198 13.02 23.87 -12.45
CA SER A 198 13.72 24.83 -13.29
C SER A 198 13.12 24.90 -14.73
N ALA A 199 12.71 23.75 -15.28
CA ALA A 199 12.09 23.67 -16.60
C ALA A 199 10.72 24.35 -16.62
N ASN A 200 9.95 24.26 -15.54
CA ASN A 200 8.62 24.85 -15.39
C ASN A 200 8.64 26.32 -14.92
N ARG A 201 9.80 26.99 -14.98
CA ARG A 201 9.99 28.41 -14.60
C ARG A 201 9.50 28.75 -13.19
N GLY A 202 9.53 27.79 -12.29
CA GLY A 202 9.10 27.97 -10.89
C GLY A 202 7.59 27.90 -10.68
N ASP A 203 6.81 27.44 -11.65
CA ASP A 203 5.42 27.07 -11.42
C ASP A 203 5.36 25.81 -10.54
N GLU A 204 5.09 26.03 -9.25
CA GLU A 204 5.08 24.96 -8.25
C GLU A 204 3.96 23.95 -8.49
N ALA A 205 2.80 24.39 -8.98
CA ALA A 205 1.67 23.51 -9.22
C ALA A 205 2.01 22.46 -10.29
N THR A 206 2.59 22.89 -11.41
CA THR A 206 3.01 22.01 -12.49
C THR A 206 4.25 21.17 -12.12
N THR A 207 5.11 21.70 -11.24
CA THR A 207 6.33 20.99 -10.81
C THR A 207 6.02 19.81 -9.87
N LEU A 208 4.99 19.93 -9.03
CA LEU A 208 4.65 18.97 -8.00
C LEU A 208 3.57 17.96 -8.44
N GLN A 209 3.02 18.12 -9.63
CA GLN A 209 2.09 17.22 -10.27
C GLN A 209 2.80 16.02 -10.93
#